data_ec698d5598013fdec0a82316acfe755c
#
_entry.id   ec698d5598013fdec0a82316acfe755c
#
_cell.length_a   1.000
_cell.length_b   1.000
_cell.length_c   1.000
_cell.angle_alpha   90.00
_cell.angle_beta   90.00
_cell.angle_gamma   90.00
#
_symmetry.space_group_name_H-M   'P 1'
#
loop_
_entity.id
_entity.type
_entity.pdbx_description
1 polymer ?
#
loop_
_entity_poly.entity_id
_entity_poly.type
_entity_poly.pdbx_seq_one_letter_code
_entity_poly.pdbx_strand_id
1 'polypeptide(L)'
;MNIIDPPADIWISDKASTHKLKAIINANGFRLLKISYFSKKPVEVKIPLSAVPFRKQNQNTYYLNTINAKEFISAKFGINENEISFVENEIIFDVEPVLSALIPVKLIHNFQFKDQFGKYGDITLNFETVEVFAPKHILDTLSFVSTELVEKKDIMENFSGTAKITYEENTFRPLINLIEYEVNVEKFTESKVKIRIQKPAKPQLKIFPDHVEIFFNVAMKDFDKINNEEFIAEIDTTGLFDRKQFLNLRVLKTPVEANINRISPERVEYLILKK
;
A
#
# COMPACT_ATOMS: atom_id res chain seq x y z
N MET A 1 29.59 -3.26 12.58
CA MET A 1 28.74 -3.07 13.75
C MET A 1 27.56 -2.24 13.31
N ASN A 2 26.36 -2.64 13.67
CA ASN A 2 25.13 -1.93 13.30
C ASN A 2 24.45 -1.42 14.55
N ILE A 3 24.17 -0.12 14.57
CA ILE A 3 23.32 0.51 15.59
C ILE A 3 21.87 0.24 15.17
N ILE A 4 21.12 -0.39 16.06
CA ILE A 4 19.71 -0.74 15.84
C ILE A 4 18.86 -0.18 16.97
N ASP A 5 17.54 -0.23 16.82
CA ASP A 5 16.56 0.12 17.84
C ASP A 5 16.82 1.51 18.50
N PRO A 6 16.88 2.59 17.70
CA PRO A 6 16.99 3.94 18.22
C PRO A 6 15.71 4.34 18.97
N PRO A 7 15.79 5.22 19.99
CA PRO A 7 14.63 5.82 20.64
C PRO A 7 13.67 6.47 19.65
N ALA A 8 12.40 6.63 20.04
CA ALA A 8 11.33 7.08 19.13
C ALA A 8 11.58 8.46 18.52
N ASP A 9 12.26 9.33 19.24
CA ASP A 9 12.61 10.71 18.87
C ASP A 9 13.86 10.82 17.99
N ILE A 10 14.55 9.70 17.74
CA ILE A 10 15.79 9.65 16.98
C ILE A 10 15.63 8.79 15.74
N TRP A 11 16.12 9.31 14.61
CA TRP A 11 16.24 8.58 13.38
C TRP A 11 17.70 8.47 12.94
N ILE A 12 18.14 7.26 12.66
CA ILE A 12 19.49 6.98 12.17
C ILE A 12 19.36 6.40 10.76
N SER A 13 19.97 7.06 9.76
CA SER A 13 19.98 6.54 8.41
C SER A 13 20.81 5.26 8.31
N ASP A 14 20.52 4.41 7.31
CA ASP A 14 21.27 3.15 7.10
C ASP A 14 22.79 3.36 6.99
N LYS A 15 23.19 4.47 6.37
CA LYS A 15 24.62 4.82 6.25
C LYS A 15 25.23 5.18 7.59
N ALA A 16 24.49 5.89 8.44
CA ALA A 16 24.94 6.31 9.76
C ALA A 16 24.82 5.20 10.81
N SER A 17 24.02 4.16 10.57
CA SER A 17 23.86 3.02 11.49
C SER A 17 25.02 2.02 11.42
N THR A 18 25.73 1.94 10.29
CA THR A 18 26.78 0.93 10.06
C THR A 18 28.17 1.49 10.28
N HIS A 19 28.88 0.96 11.28
CA HIS A 19 30.23 1.35 11.62
C HIS A 19 31.21 0.18 11.54
N LYS A 20 32.42 0.44 11.02
CA LYS A 20 33.53 -0.51 11.03
C LYS A 20 34.46 -0.16 12.20
N LEU A 21 34.50 -1.03 13.19
CA LEU A 21 35.41 -0.88 14.34
C LEU A 21 36.51 -1.91 14.26
N LYS A 22 37.73 -1.51 14.70
CA LYS A 22 38.84 -2.42 14.93
C LYS A 22 38.90 -2.78 16.40
N ALA A 23 38.59 -4.05 16.70
CA ALA A 23 38.73 -4.60 18.03
C ALA A 23 40.02 -5.43 18.12
N ILE A 24 40.75 -5.26 19.21
CA ILE A 24 41.91 -6.08 19.58
C ILE A 24 41.45 -7.06 20.65
N ILE A 25 41.61 -8.35 20.40
CA ILE A 25 41.19 -9.42 21.31
C ILE A 25 42.44 -10.12 21.87
N ASN A 26 42.58 -10.07 23.18
CA ASN A 26 43.64 -10.72 23.93
C ASN A 26 43.07 -11.97 24.64
N ALA A 27 43.05 -13.11 23.96
CA ALA A 27 42.51 -14.35 24.50
C ALA A 27 43.51 -15.51 24.34
N ASN A 28 43.31 -16.60 25.07
CA ASN A 28 44.11 -17.80 24.97
C ASN A 28 44.06 -18.43 23.58
N GLY A 29 45.18 -19.06 23.14
CA GLY A 29 45.41 -19.51 21.76
C GLY A 29 44.27 -20.33 21.10
N PHE A 30 43.60 -21.24 21.82
CA PHE A 30 42.47 -21.98 21.32
C PHE A 30 41.26 -21.10 21.02
N ARG A 31 40.99 -20.07 21.80
CA ARG A 31 39.93 -19.10 21.58
C ARG A 31 40.26 -18.21 20.39
N LEU A 32 41.51 -17.80 20.24
CA LEU A 32 41.98 -17.01 19.10
C LEU A 32 41.87 -17.77 17.79
N LEU A 33 42.11 -19.08 17.76
CA LEU A 33 41.91 -19.93 16.57
C LEU A 33 40.44 -19.95 16.14
N LYS A 34 39.55 -20.08 17.09
CA LYS A 34 38.09 -20.02 16.80
C LYS A 34 37.70 -18.67 16.24
N ILE A 35 38.17 -17.59 16.82
CA ILE A 35 37.89 -16.22 16.38
C ILE A 35 38.52 -15.94 15.01
N SER A 36 39.77 -16.38 14.77
CA SER A 36 40.47 -16.18 13.49
C SER A 36 39.79 -16.86 12.31
N TYR A 37 39.15 -18.00 12.57
CA TYR A 37 38.33 -18.67 11.55
C TYR A 37 37.11 -17.83 11.14
N PHE A 38 36.49 -17.11 12.09
CA PHE A 38 35.37 -16.20 11.81
C PHE A 38 35.82 -14.83 11.30
N SER A 39 37.06 -14.40 11.54
CA SER A 39 37.55 -13.06 11.22
C SER A 39 38.00 -12.86 9.76
N LYS A 40 37.89 -13.87 8.91
CA LYS A 40 38.13 -13.72 7.45
C LYS A 40 37.09 -12.81 6.76
N LYS A 41 35.93 -12.56 7.41
CA LYS A 41 34.92 -11.59 6.97
C LYS A 41 34.58 -10.66 8.14
N PRO A 42 34.20 -9.41 7.89
CA PRO A 42 33.69 -8.53 8.92
C PRO A 42 32.52 -9.21 9.66
N VAL A 43 32.62 -9.28 10.99
CA VAL A 43 31.56 -9.85 11.82
C VAL A 43 30.58 -8.74 12.16
N GLU A 44 29.33 -8.98 11.85
CA GLU A 44 28.25 -8.06 12.17
C GLU A 44 27.85 -8.22 13.65
N VAL A 45 27.89 -7.12 14.39
CA VAL A 45 27.41 -7.02 15.77
C VAL A 45 26.33 -5.96 15.81
N LYS A 46 25.16 -6.31 16.29
CA LYS A 46 24.03 -5.41 16.46
C LYS A 46 24.06 -4.81 17.86
N ILE A 47 23.95 -3.49 17.96
CA ILE A 47 23.90 -2.76 19.24
C ILE A 47 22.57 -2.00 19.30
N PRO A 48 21.65 -2.39 20.17
CA PRO A 48 20.43 -1.62 20.38
C PRO A 48 20.77 -0.31 21.11
N LEU A 49 20.47 0.81 20.45
CA LEU A 49 20.78 2.13 21.03
C LEU A 49 19.96 2.39 22.30
N SER A 50 18.80 1.77 22.42
CA SER A 50 17.97 1.78 23.64
C SER A 50 18.67 1.17 24.88
N ALA A 51 19.62 0.24 24.66
CA ALA A 51 20.32 -0.50 25.74
C ALA A 51 21.69 0.10 26.11
N VAL A 52 22.20 1.10 25.39
CA VAL A 52 23.52 1.69 25.63
C VAL A 52 23.44 3.19 25.86
N PRO A 53 24.21 3.76 26.79
CA PRO A 53 24.29 5.20 26.98
C PRO A 53 24.96 5.86 25.78
N PHE A 54 24.32 6.86 25.22
CA PHE A 54 24.86 7.72 24.17
C PHE A 54 24.67 9.18 24.54
N ARG A 55 25.47 10.07 23.93
CA ARG A 55 25.45 11.50 24.22
C ARG A 55 25.43 12.33 22.96
N LYS A 56 24.78 13.47 23.04
CA LYS A 56 24.74 14.47 21.99
C LYS A 56 26.07 15.23 21.91
N GLN A 57 26.63 15.28 20.72
CA GLN A 57 27.86 16.05 20.44
C GLN A 57 27.51 17.40 19.81
N ASN A 58 26.63 17.39 18.79
CA ASN A 58 26.14 18.54 18.04
C ASN A 58 24.64 18.44 17.81
N GLN A 59 24.06 19.37 17.02
CA GLN A 59 22.61 19.36 16.74
C GLN A 59 22.13 18.02 16.19
N ASN A 60 22.86 17.42 15.26
CA ASN A 60 22.48 16.22 14.55
C ASN A 60 23.45 15.06 14.73
N THR A 61 24.50 15.22 15.53
CA THR A 61 25.53 14.22 15.73
C THR A 61 25.56 13.74 17.18
N TYR A 62 25.58 12.44 17.35
CA TYR A 62 25.64 11.76 18.62
C TYR A 62 26.87 10.84 18.66
N TYR A 63 27.29 10.46 19.85
CA TYR A 63 28.34 9.47 20.03
C TYR A 63 27.99 8.50 21.15
N LEU A 64 28.47 7.29 21.02
CA LEU A 64 28.50 6.29 22.07
C LEU A 64 29.95 5.84 22.32
N ASN A 65 30.27 5.56 23.58
CA ASN A 65 31.61 5.05 23.93
C ASN A 65 31.70 3.58 23.52
N THR A 66 32.79 3.20 22.84
CA THR A 66 33.02 1.82 22.37
C THR A 66 33.08 0.80 23.51
N ILE A 67 33.39 1.24 24.73
CA ILE A 67 33.37 0.37 25.93
C ILE A 67 31.99 -0.25 26.15
N ASN A 68 30.91 0.46 25.80
CA ASN A 68 29.54 -0.03 25.92
C ASN A 68 29.20 -1.12 24.86
N ALA A 69 30.02 -1.26 23.82
CA ALA A 69 29.90 -2.30 22.82
C ALA A 69 30.56 -3.64 23.24
N LYS A 70 31.34 -3.66 24.28
CA LYS A 70 32.10 -4.85 24.73
C LYS A 70 31.20 -6.00 25.10
N GLU A 71 30.08 -5.74 25.80
CA GLU A 71 29.10 -6.74 26.18
C GLU A 71 28.54 -7.50 24.97
N PHE A 72 28.16 -6.79 23.91
CA PHE A 72 27.59 -7.39 22.70
C PHE A 72 28.61 -8.22 21.93
N ILE A 73 29.89 -7.79 21.93
CA ILE A 73 30.99 -8.53 21.30
C ILE A 73 31.34 -9.75 22.14
N SER A 74 31.42 -9.57 23.46
CA SER A 74 31.65 -10.63 24.45
C SER A 74 30.62 -11.76 24.27
N ALA A 75 29.33 -11.43 24.23
CA ALA A 75 28.25 -12.38 24.01
C ALA A 75 28.35 -13.10 22.64
N LYS A 76 28.71 -12.34 21.58
CA LYS A 76 28.84 -12.89 20.21
C LYS A 76 29.95 -13.91 20.05
N PHE A 77 31.11 -13.66 20.70
CA PHE A 77 32.32 -14.48 20.55
C PHE A 77 32.59 -15.43 21.73
N GLY A 78 31.86 -15.30 22.82
CA GLY A 78 32.08 -16.08 24.05
C GLY A 78 33.43 -15.79 24.71
N ILE A 79 33.85 -14.51 24.74
CA ILE A 79 35.08 -14.02 25.36
C ILE A 79 34.74 -13.03 26.48
N ASN A 80 35.66 -12.78 27.39
CA ASN A 80 35.44 -11.81 28.45
C ASN A 80 35.58 -10.38 27.94
N GLU A 81 34.83 -9.45 28.46
CA GLU A 81 34.90 -8.04 28.10
C GLU A 81 36.30 -7.44 28.34
N ASN A 82 37.01 -7.90 29.36
CA ASN A 82 38.38 -7.47 29.67
C ASN A 82 39.39 -7.92 28.59
N GLU A 83 39.07 -8.91 27.80
CA GLU A 83 39.89 -9.41 26.68
C GLU A 83 39.70 -8.57 25.41
N ILE A 84 38.75 -7.60 25.43
CA ILE A 84 38.40 -6.76 24.28
C ILE A 84 38.89 -5.34 24.52
N SER A 85 39.63 -4.79 23.56
CA SER A 85 39.94 -3.38 23.47
C SER A 85 39.66 -2.84 22.07
N PHE A 86 39.39 -1.56 21.95
CA PHE A 86 39.14 -0.89 20.69
C PHE A 86 40.26 0.11 20.38
N VAL A 87 40.48 0.32 19.10
CA VAL A 87 41.38 1.37 18.63
C VAL A 87 40.70 2.73 18.76
N GLU A 88 39.43 2.77 18.41
CA GLU A 88 38.57 3.95 18.53
C GLU A 88 37.84 3.94 19.90
N ASN A 89 37.80 5.08 20.57
CA ASN A 89 37.14 5.21 21.88
C ASN A 89 35.64 5.52 21.74
N GLU A 90 35.25 6.10 20.63
CA GLU A 90 33.89 6.58 20.39
C GLU A 90 33.40 6.16 19.01
N ILE A 91 32.11 5.94 18.90
CA ILE A 91 31.40 5.76 17.65
C ILE A 91 30.53 6.98 17.46
N ILE A 92 30.80 7.74 16.41
CA ILE A 92 30.08 8.95 16.08
C ILE A 92 29.06 8.61 14.99
N PHE A 93 27.81 9.02 15.16
CA PHE A 93 26.73 8.79 14.18
C PHE A 93 25.83 10.02 14.07
N ASP A 94 25.35 10.24 12.87
CA ASP A 94 24.43 11.33 12.59
C ASP A 94 22.98 10.87 12.71
N VAL A 95 22.15 11.76 13.21
CA VAL A 95 20.70 11.55 13.37
C VAL A 95 19.92 12.61 12.59
N GLU A 96 18.73 12.24 12.18
CA GLU A 96 17.81 13.14 11.54
C GLU A 96 16.62 13.45 12.48
N PRO A 97 16.06 14.66 12.44
CA PRO A 97 14.85 14.97 13.20
C PRO A 97 13.68 14.13 12.70
N VAL A 98 12.94 13.54 13.64
CA VAL A 98 11.70 12.80 13.37
C VAL A 98 10.55 13.79 13.35
N LEU A 99 9.75 13.71 12.31
CA LEU A 99 8.50 14.44 12.15
C LEU A 99 7.34 13.45 12.06
N SER A 100 6.12 13.92 12.22
CA SER A 100 4.93 13.10 12.00
C SER A 100 4.06 13.66 10.90
N ALA A 101 3.33 12.77 10.21
CA ALA A 101 2.32 13.11 9.23
C ALA A 101 1.19 12.07 9.24
N LEU A 102 -0.03 12.50 8.89
CA LEU A 102 -1.16 11.60 8.67
C LEU A 102 -1.09 11.07 7.24
N ILE A 103 -0.91 9.77 7.10
CA ILE A 103 -0.73 9.09 5.82
C ILE A 103 -1.92 8.16 5.57
N PRO A 104 -2.53 8.17 4.36
CA PRO A 104 -3.62 7.28 3.99
C PRO A 104 -3.24 5.81 4.09
N VAL A 105 -4.18 4.98 4.55
CA VAL A 105 -4.03 3.53 4.63
C VAL A 105 -4.63 2.88 3.39
N LYS A 106 -3.90 1.94 2.79
CA LYS A 106 -4.37 1.11 1.68
C LYS A 106 -4.41 -0.35 2.11
N LEU A 107 -5.61 -0.89 2.26
CA LEU A 107 -5.79 -2.32 2.49
C LEU A 107 -5.42 -3.11 1.23
N ILE A 108 -4.46 -4.01 1.34
CA ILE A 108 -4.09 -4.93 0.26
C ILE A 108 -4.85 -6.22 0.45
N HIS A 109 -5.70 -6.56 -0.53
CA HIS A 109 -6.57 -7.72 -0.41
C HIS A 109 -6.73 -8.49 -1.71
N ASN A 110 -7.08 -9.77 -1.59
CA ASN A 110 -7.49 -10.68 -2.66
C ASN A 110 -8.76 -11.42 -2.21
N PHE A 111 -9.91 -10.76 -2.34
CA PHE A 111 -11.20 -11.33 -1.96
C PHE A 111 -11.85 -12.02 -3.15
N GLN A 112 -12.14 -13.31 -3.00
CA GLN A 112 -12.83 -14.13 -3.99
C GLN A 112 -14.25 -14.44 -3.48
N PHE A 113 -15.21 -13.86 -4.15
CA PHE A 113 -16.63 -14.07 -3.82
C PHE A 113 -17.15 -15.31 -4.53
N LYS A 114 -18.12 -15.99 -3.91
CA LYS A 114 -18.85 -17.06 -4.53
C LYS A 114 -19.74 -16.51 -5.65
N ASP A 115 -20.08 -17.37 -6.61
CA ASP A 115 -20.95 -17.00 -7.73
C ASP A 115 -22.18 -16.23 -7.25
N GLN A 116 -22.51 -15.14 -7.95
CA GLN A 116 -23.56 -14.20 -7.64
C GLN A 116 -23.35 -13.31 -6.40
N PHE A 117 -22.27 -13.48 -5.63
CA PHE A 117 -21.95 -12.60 -4.51
C PHE A 117 -20.85 -11.62 -4.90
N GLY A 118 -20.85 -10.46 -4.25
CA GLY A 118 -19.84 -9.43 -4.50
C GLY A 118 -19.77 -8.39 -3.39
N LYS A 119 -18.74 -7.61 -3.43
CA LYS A 119 -18.57 -6.48 -2.53
C LYS A 119 -19.67 -5.44 -2.77
N TYR A 120 -20.29 -4.99 -1.69
CA TYR A 120 -21.32 -3.96 -1.72
C TYR A 120 -20.82 -2.69 -1.03
N GLY A 121 -20.68 -1.62 -1.81
CA GLY A 121 -20.06 -0.38 -1.35
C GLY A 121 -18.54 -0.48 -1.17
N ASP A 122 -17.96 0.46 -0.44
CA ASP A 122 -16.54 0.49 -0.16
C ASP A 122 -16.18 -0.35 1.08
N ILE A 123 -14.93 -0.75 1.17
CA ILE A 123 -14.39 -1.37 2.37
C ILE A 123 -14.21 -0.27 3.42
N THR A 124 -14.80 -0.48 4.59
CA THR A 124 -14.67 0.46 5.71
C THR A 124 -13.45 0.09 6.55
N LEU A 125 -12.61 1.08 6.85
CA LEU A 125 -11.47 0.94 7.76
C LEU A 125 -11.77 1.71 9.05
N ASN A 126 -11.33 1.19 10.19
CA ASN A 126 -11.42 1.92 11.46
C ASN A 126 -10.54 3.19 11.45
N PHE A 127 -9.46 3.20 10.63
CA PHE A 127 -8.60 4.35 10.38
C PHE A 127 -8.30 4.46 8.88
N GLU A 128 -8.81 5.50 8.24
CA GLU A 128 -8.48 5.80 6.85
C GLU A 128 -7.08 6.40 6.68
N THR A 129 -6.57 7.02 7.75
CA THR A 129 -5.20 7.55 7.86
C THR A 129 -4.57 7.14 9.17
N VAL A 130 -3.25 6.97 9.18
CA VAL A 130 -2.47 6.72 10.40
C VAL A 130 -1.37 7.75 10.53
N GLU A 131 -1.05 8.12 11.77
CA GLU A 131 0.10 8.95 12.07
C GLU A 131 1.38 8.14 11.89
N VAL A 132 2.29 8.66 11.10
CA VAL A 132 3.56 8.01 10.73
C VAL A 132 4.70 8.92 11.12
N PHE A 133 5.72 8.37 11.76
CA PHE A 133 6.93 9.05 12.20
C PHE A 133 8.10 8.69 11.30
N ALA A 134 8.74 9.68 10.68
CA ALA A 134 9.92 9.53 9.85
C ALA A 134 10.62 10.89 9.62
N PRO A 135 11.84 10.92 9.07
CA PRO A 135 12.44 12.14 8.56
C PRO A 135 11.60 12.78 7.45
N LYS A 136 11.72 14.10 7.31
CA LYS A 136 10.94 14.87 6.33
C LYS A 136 11.02 14.32 4.91
N HIS A 137 12.22 13.98 4.44
CA HIS A 137 12.43 13.49 3.07
C HIS A 137 11.69 12.16 2.78
N ILE A 138 11.48 11.34 3.80
CA ILE A 138 10.68 10.11 3.70
C ILE A 138 9.19 10.46 3.67
N LEU A 139 8.72 11.30 4.60
CA LEU A 139 7.31 11.71 4.66
C LEU A 139 6.86 12.40 3.37
N ASP A 140 7.71 13.24 2.76
CA ASP A 140 7.41 13.94 1.51
C ASP A 140 7.21 12.99 0.31
N THR A 141 7.71 11.75 0.38
CA THR A 141 7.58 10.73 -0.68
C THR A 141 6.51 9.68 -0.39
N LEU A 142 6.04 9.61 0.86
CA LEU A 142 5.11 8.58 1.30
C LEU A 142 3.66 8.96 0.98
N SER A 143 3.11 8.41 -0.11
CA SER A 143 1.74 8.71 -0.55
C SER A 143 0.68 7.91 0.20
N PHE A 144 1.00 6.70 0.65
CA PHE A 144 0.14 5.81 1.43
C PHE A 144 0.98 4.75 2.16
N VAL A 145 0.40 4.15 3.18
CA VAL A 145 0.92 2.95 3.84
C VAL A 145 0.07 1.74 3.47
N SER A 146 0.70 0.61 3.21
CA SER A 146 0.01 -0.62 2.82
C SER A 146 -0.09 -1.59 3.98
N THR A 147 -1.14 -2.39 4.00
CA THR A 147 -1.24 -3.54 4.89
C THR A 147 -0.59 -4.78 4.28
N GLU A 148 -0.41 -5.83 5.07
CA GLU A 148 -0.18 -7.18 4.59
C GLU A 148 -1.34 -7.63 3.70
N LEU A 149 -1.07 -8.59 2.80
CA LEU A 149 -2.09 -9.15 1.93
C LEU A 149 -3.12 -9.95 2.74
N VAL A 150 -4.38 -9.56 2.62
CA VAL A 150 -5.50 -10.29 3.20
C VAL A 150 -6.16 -11.13 2.11
N GLU A 151 -6.19 -12.43 2.28
CA GLU A 151 -6.85 -13.35 1.35
C GLU A 151 -8.08 -13.99 1.99
N LYS A 152 -9.19 -14.02 1.26
CA LYS A 152 -10.40 -14.74 1.66
C LYS A 152 -11.11 -15.28 0.42
N LYS A 153 -11.60 -16.53 0.50
CA LYS A 153 -12.29 -17.23 -0.61
C LYS A 153 -13.69 -17.63 -0.21
N ASP A 154 -14.49 -17.96 -1.21
CA ASP A 154 -15.87 -18.45 -1.06
C ASP A 154 -16.77 -17.54 -0.22
N ILE A 155 -16.61 -16.21 -0.41
CA ILE A 155 -17.29 -15.20 0.39
C ILE A 155 -18.75 -15.09 -0.04
N MET A 156 -19.68 -15.19 0.93
CA MET A 156 -21.12 -15.13 0.74
C MET A 156 -21.84 -14.16 1.69
N GLU A 157 -21.16 -13.68 2.72
CA GLU A 157 -21.74 -12.85 3.78
C GLU A 157 -20.78 -11.75 4.21
N ASN A 158 -21.31 -10.75 4.91
CA ASN A 158 -20.49 -9.67 5.47
C ASN A 158 -19.41 -10.25 6.37
N PHE A 159 -18.27 -9.62 6.36
CA PHE A 159 -17.15 -10.04 7.21
C PHE A 159 -16.30 -8.85 7.60
N SER A 160 -15.60 -9.03 8.70
CA SER A 160 -14.59 -8.11 9.20
C SER A 160 -13.30 -8.86 9.51
N GLY A 161 -12.24 -8.12 9.71
CA GLY A 161 -10.96 -8.68 10.08
C GLY A 161 -9.96 -7.59 10.45
N THR A 162 -8.74 -8.01 10.67
CA THR A 162 -7.61 -7.13 10.97
C THR A 162 -6.48 -7.38 10.00
N ALA A 163 -5.72 -6.35 9.67
CA ALA A 163 -4.53 -6.42 8.84
C ALA A 163 -3.43 -5.55 9.42
N LYS A 164 -2.19 -6.05 9.40
CA LYS A 164 -1.03 -5.28 9.88
C LYS A 164 -0.51 -4.37 8.78
N ILE A 165 -0.07 -3.16 9.17
CA ILE A 165 0.67 -2.28 8.27
C ILE A 165 2.05 -2.91 8.01
N THR A 166 2.40 -3.03 6.73
CA THR A 166 3.72 -3.53 6.32
C THR A 166 4.68 -2.35 6.20
N TYR A 167 5.80 -2.43 6.90
CA TYR A 167 6.87 -1.43 6.84
C TYR A 167 8.21 -2.06 7.21
N GLU A 168 9.28 -1.44 6.75
CA GLU A 168 10.62 -1.74 7.21
C GLU A 168 11.02 -0.71 8.27
N GLU A 169 11.67 -1.15 9.34
CA GLU A 169 12.03 -0.31 10.51
C GLU A 169 12.80 0.96 10.13
N ASN A 170 13.55 0.92 9.02
CA ASN A 170 14.35 2.05 8.54
C ASN A 170 13.60 2.95 7.53
N THR A 171 12.31 2.69 7.26
CA THR A 171 11.53 3.51 6.34
C THR A 171 10.61 4.47 7.07
N PHE A 172 9.80 3.99 7.98
CA PHE A 172 8.92 4.80 8.81
C PHE A 172 8.41 3.97 10.00
N ARG A 173 7.83 4.66 10.97
CA ARG A 173 7.22 4.04 12.17
C ARG A 173 5.76 4.49 12.27
N PRO A 174 4.78 3.61 12.06
CA PRO A 174 3.38 3.96 12.27
C PRO A 174 3.06 3.97 13.78
N LEU A 175 2.22 4.91 14.22
CA LEU A 175 1.72 4.96 15.60
C LEU A 175 0.86 3.74 15.91
N ILE A 176 0.07 3.30 14.92
CA ILE A 176 -0.80 2.13 14.99
C ILE A 176 -0.41 1.21 13.85
N ASN A 177 -0.19 -0.06 14.13
CA ASN A 177 0.22 -1.04 13.13
C ASN A 177 -0.85 -2.06 12.77
N LEU A 178 -2.01 -2.02 13.43
CA LEU A 178 -3.14 -2.92 13.19
C LEU A 178 -4.36 -2.12 12.73
N ILE A 179 -4.90 -2.47 11.57
CA ILE A 179 -6.07 -1.85 10.96
C ILE A 179 -7.20 -2.86 10.95
N GLU A 180 -8.37 -2.46 11.46
CA GLU A 180 -9.60 -3.23 11.34
C GLU A 180 -10.32 -2.82 10.05
N TYR A 181 -10.91 -3.80 9.38
CA TYR A 181 -11.68 -3.57 8.16
C TYR A 181 -13.00 -4.32 8.20
N GLU A 182 -14.00 -3.75 7.53
CA GLU A 182 -15.31 -4.35 7.31
C GLU A 182 -15.64 -4.36 5.83
N VAL A 183 -16.20 -5.48 5.36
CA VAL A 183 -16.61 -5.68 3.98
C VAL A 183 -18.08 -6.12 3.97
N ASN A 184 -18.91 -5.29 3.36
CA ASN A 184 -20.29 -5.65 3.10
C ASN A 184 -20.37 -6.47 1.83
N VAL A 185 -21.17 -7.53 1.86
CA VAL A 185 -21.34 -8.50 0.80
C VAL A 185 -22.82 -8.66 0.48
N GLU A 186 -23.15 -8.60 -0.78
CA GLU A 186 -24.52 -8.79 -1.22
C GLU A 186 -24.61 -9.79 -2.38
N LYS A 187 -25.79 -10.36 -2.52
CA LYS A 187 -26.12 -11.17 -3.69
C LYS A 187 -26.52 -10.25 -4.84
N PHE A 188 -25.88 -10.42 -5.99
CA PHE A 188 -26.17 -9.68 -7.20
C PHE A 188 -26.98 -10.52 -8.17
N THR A 189 -27.79 -9.86 -8.97
CA THR A 189 -28.52 -10.46 -10.09
C THR A 189 -28.26 -9.66 -11.36
N GLU A 190 -28.21 -10.35 -12.49
CA GLU A 190 -28.21 -9.67 -13.79
C GLU A 190 -29.63 -9.26 -14.16
N SER A 191 -29.76 -8.03 -14.63
CA SER A 191 -31.01 -7.49 -15.20
C SER A 191 -30.70 -6.76 -16.49
N LYS A 192 -31.78 -6.40 -17.22
CA LYS A 192 -31.66 -5.63 -18.44
C LYS A 192 -32.75 -4.58 -18.57
N VAL A 193 -32.40 -3.49 -19.20
CA VAL A 193 -33.34 -2.44 -19.59
C VAL A 193 -33.23 -2.15 -21.07
N LYS A 194 -34.36 -1.94 -21.72
CA LYS A 194 -34.42 -1.50 -23.10
C LYS A 194 -34.76 -0.02 -23.16
N ILE A 195 -33.82 0.77 -23.67
CA ILE A 195 -33.97 2.23 -23.74
C ILE A 195 -33.82 2.73 -25.18
N ARG A 196 -34.42 3.90 -25.45
CA ARG A 196 -34.23 4.59 -26.70
C ARG A 196 -32.92 5.32 -26.76
N ILE A 197 -32.20 5.19 -27.88
CA ILE A 197 -30.92 5.81 -28.10
C ILE A 197 -31.11 7.31 -28.36
N GLN A 198 -30.40 8.15 -27.60
CA GLN A 198 -30.40 9.59 -27.81
C GLN A 198 -29.58 9.94 -29.07
N LYS A 199 -30.13 10.86 -29.85
CA LYS A 199 -29.53 11.34 -31.11
C LYS A 199 -29.07 12.78 -30.95
N PRO A 200 -27.99 13.17 -31.63
CA PRO A 200 -27.59 14.58 -31.67
C PRO A 200 -28.69 15.42 -32.35
N ALA A 201 -28.82 16.68 -31.94
CA ALA A 201 -29.76 17.59 -32.54
C ALA A 201 -29.43 17.89 -34.02
N LYS A 202 -28.14 17.89 -34.35
CA LYS A 202 -27.63 18.09 -35.74
C LYS A 202 -26.38 17.24 -35.96
N PRO A 203 -26.21 16.61 -37.16
CA PRO A 203 -27.21 16.51 -38.25
C PRO A 203 -28.35 15.60 -37.84
N GLN A 204 -29.49 15.67 -38.57
CA GLN A 204 -30.60 14.75 -38.36
C GLN A 204 -30.17 13.35 -38.79
N LEU A 205 -30.23 12.40 -37.84
CA LEU A 205 -29.85 11.00 -38.07
C LEU A 205 -31.06 10.09 -37.95
N LYS A 206 -31.13 9.15 -38.87
CA LYS A 206 -31.97 7.93 -38.73
C LYS A 206 -31.03 6.80 -38.36
N ILE A 207 -31.30 6.07 -37.26
CA ILE A 207 -30.47 5.01 -36.74
C ILE A 207 -31.22 3.71 -36.68
N PHE A 208 -30.50 2.59 -36.79
CA PHE A 208 -31.09 1.23 -36.74
C PHE A 208 -30.15 0.31 -35.96
N PRO A 209 -30.63 -0.35 -34.90
CA PRO A 209 -31.92 -0.11 -34.26
C PRO A 209 -31.94 1.25 -33.52
N ASP A 210 -33.12 1.73 -33.16
CA ASP A 210 -33.28 2.97 -32.38
C ASP A 210 -33.38 2.75 -30.87
N HIS A 211 -33.27 1.49 -30.43
CA HIS A 211 -33.23 1.08 -29.04
C HIS A 211 -31.99 0.23 -28.79
N VAL A 212 -31.54 0.24 -27.54
CA VAL A 212 -30.42 -0.59 -27.02
C VAL A 212 -30.87 -1.31 -25.75
N GLU A 213 -30.43 -2.53 -25.56
CA GLU A 213 -30.57 -3.26 -24.31
C GLU A 213 -29.26 -3.08 -23.53
N ILE A 214 -29.35 -2.63 -22.28
CA ILE A 214 -28.27 -2.49 -21.33
C ILE A 214 -28.41 -3.62 -20.32
N PHE A 215 -27.41 -4.46 -20.22
CA PHE A 215 -27.30 -5.53 -19.23
C PHE A 215 -26.44 -5.04 -18.09
N PHE A 216 -26.94 -5.19 -16.87
CA PHE A 216 -26.27 -4.71 -15.68
C PHE A 216 -26.44 -5.65 -14.50
N ASN A 217 -25.50 -5.65 -13.58
CA ASN A 217 -25.61 -6.30 -12.28
C ASN A 217 -26.10 -5.28 -11.25
N VAL A 218 -26.99 -5.73 -10.38
CA VAL A 218 -27.52 -4.95 -9.26
C VAL A 218 -27.63 -5.84 -8.03
N ALA A 219 -27.35 -5.29 -6.85
CA ALA A 219 -27.60 -5.99 -5.61
C ALA A 219 -29.09 -6.29 -5.46
N MET A 220 -29.45 -7.50 -5.04
CA MET A 220 -30.87 -7.90 -4.96
C MET A 220 -31.71 -6.97 -4.09
N LYS A 221 -31.14 -6.42 -3.03
CA LYS A 221 -31.81 -5.46 -2.15
C LYS A 221 -32.10 -4.09 -2.78
N ASP A 222 -31.37 -3.75 -3.85
CA ASP A 222 -31.50 -2.46 -4.56
C ASP A 222 -32.27 -2.60 -5.88
N PHE A 223 -32.68 -3.83 -6.22
CA PHE A 223 -33.35 -4.10 -7.48
C PHE A 223 -34.58 -3.20 -7.70
N ASP A 224 -35.41 -3.03 -6.67
CA ASP A 224 -36.60 -2.20 -6.73
C ASP A 224 -36.33 -0.69 -6.79
N LYS A 225 -35.09 -0.27 -6.53
CA LYS A 225 -34.67 1.13 -6.62
C LYS A 225 -34.26 1.54 -8.03
N ILE A 226 -34.06 0.57 -8.92
CA ILE A 226 -33.64 0.82 -10.30
C ILE A 226 -34.74 1.54 -11.06
N ASN A 227 -34.47 2.77 -11.45
CA ASN A 227 -35.36 3.52 -12.33
C ASN A 227 -34.84 3.45 -13.77
N ASN A 228 -35.63 2.87 -14.66
CA ASN A 228 -35.27 2.73 -16.07
C ASN A 228 -35.06 4.07 -16.78
N GLU A 229 -35.66 5.16 -16.31
CA GLU A 229 -35.50 6.51 -16.87
C GLU A 229 -34.13 7.11 -16.60
N GLU A 230 -33.39 6.54 -15.66
CA GLU A 230 -32.02 7.00 -15.33
C GLU A 230 -30.97 6.45 -16.30
N PHE A 231 -31.29 5.45 -17.10
CA PHE A 231 -30.39 4.96 -18.12
C PHE A 231 -30.47 5.84 -19.36
N ILE A 232 -29.33 6.40 -19.73
CA ILE A 232 -29.21 7.23 -20.93
C ILE A 232 -28.09 6.68 -21.79
N ALA A 233 -28.40 6.32 -23.03
CA ALA A 233 -27.41 5.96 -24.03
C ALA A 233 -27.51 6.87 -25.25
N GLU A 234 -26.36 7.24 -25.79
CA GLU A 234 -26.25 8.09 -26.96
C GLU A 234 -25.30 7.50 -28.00
N ILE A 235 -25.34 8.08 -29.20
CA ILE A 235 -24.43 7.76 -30.29
C ILE A 235 -23.12 8.50 -30.08
N ASP A 236 -21.99 7.79 -30.20
CA ASP A 236 -20.71 8.42 -30.33
C ASP A 236 -20.54 9.03 -31.74
N THR A 237 -20.56 10.33 -31.79
CA THR A 237 -20.48 11.09 -33.07
C THR A 237 -19.06 11.33 -33.56
N THR A 238 -18.03 10.87 -32.85
CA THR A 238 -16.61 11.10 -33.22
C THR A 238 -16.21 10.50 -34.56
N GLY A 239 -16.97 9.59 -35.11
CA GLY A 239 -16.73 8.98 -36.45
C GLY A 239 -17.80 9.30 -37.49
N LEU A 240 -18.65 10.28 -37.25
CA LEU A 240 -19.83 10.52 -38.10
C LEU A 240 -19.53 10.87 -39.55
N PHE A 241 -18.39 11.48 -39.82
CA PHE A 241 -17.98 11.89 -41.18
C PHE A 241 -16.89 11.01 -41.79
N ASP A 242 -16.44 9.95 -41.12
CA ASP A 242 -15.38 9.05 -41.56
C ASP A 242 -15.82 7.98 -42.57
N ARG A 243 -17.00 8.13 -43.20
CA ARG A 243 -17.59 7.15 -44.10
C ARG A 243 -17.80 5.75 -43.52
N LYS A 244 -17.84 5.65 -42.19
CA LYS A 244 -18.17 4.39 -41.51
C LYS A 244 -19.65 4.11 -41.63
N GLN A 245 -20.01 2.86 -41.78
CA GLN A 245 -21.43 2.43 -41.84
C GLN A 245 -22.11 2.36 -40.47
N PHE A 246 -21.28 2.31 -39.41
CA PHE A 246 -21.71 2.11 -38.03
C PHE A 246 -21.14 3.19 -37.11
N LEU A 247 -21.95 3.56 -36.12
CA LEU A 247 -21.52 4.40 -34.99
C LEU A 247 -21.60 3.59 -33.69
N ASN A 248 -20.63 3.80 -32.83
CA ASN A 248 -20.58 3.19 -31.50
C ASN A 248 -21.64 3.85 -30.62
N LEU A 249 -22.13 3.09 -29.64
CA LEU A 249 -22.96 3.60 -28.57
C LEU A 249 -22.11 3.80 -27.30
N ARG A 250 -22.48 4.79 -26.51
CA ARG A 250 -21.94 4.98 -25.16
C ARG A 250 -23.07 5.24 -24.19
N VAL A 251 -22.92 4.75 -22.98
CA VAL A 251 -23.85 5.02 -21.89
C VAL A 251 -23.39 6.28 -21.18
N LEU A 252 -24.27 7.28 -21.08
CA LEU A 252 -23.99 8.55 -20.44
C LEU A 252 -24.35 8.57 -18.96
N LYS A 253 -25.45 7.91 -18.62
CA LYS A 253 -25.99 7.89 -17.27
C LYS A 253 -26.53 6.52 -16.93
N THR A 254 -26.30 6.11 -15.69
CA THR A 254 -26.88 4.90 -15.09
C THR A 254 -27.24 5.19 -13.63
N PRO A 255 -28.20 4.45 -13.06
CA PRO A 255 -28.36 4.42 -11.60
C PRO A 255 -27.05 4.05 -10.91
N VAL A 256 -26.81 4.60 -9.72
CA VAL A 256 -25.58 4.36 -8.93
C VAL A 256 -25.47 2.88 -8.54
N GLU A 257 -26.58 2.22 -8.35
CA GLU A 257 -26.69 0.82 -7.95
C GLU A 257 -26.48 -0.17 -9.10
N ALA A 258 -26.47 0.31 -10.36
CA ALA A 258 -26.36 -0.52 -11.56
C ALA A 258 -24.92 -0.57 -12.09
N ASN A 259 -24.31 -1.75 -12.08
CA ASN A 259 -23.01 -2.00 -12.70
C ASN A 259 -23.21 -2.59 -14.11
N ILE A 260 -22.87 -1.82 -15.15
CA ILE A 260 -23.05 -2.27 -16.53
C ILE A 260 -22.10 -3.42 -16.85
N ASN A 261 -22.67 -4.51 -17.39
CA ASN A 261 -21.89 -5.64 -17.90
C ASN A 261 -21.64 -5.47 -19.41
N ARG A 262 -22.71 -5.18 -20.17
CA ARG A 262 -22.65 -5.04 -21.63
C ARG A 262 -23.86 -4.27 -22.17
N ILE A 263 -23.74 -3.77 -23.39
CA ILE A 263 -24.80 -3.17 -24.15
C ILE A 263 -25.02 -3.95 -25.45
N SER A 264 -26.24 -4.03 -25.91
CA SER A 264 -26.58 -4.77 -27.17
C SER A 264 -27.66 -4.03 -27.97
N PRO A 265 -27.37 -3.67 -29.24
CA PRO A 265 -26.07 -3.77 -29.91
C PRO A 265 -25.03 -2.73 -29.40
N GLU A 266 -23.78 -2.98 -29.60
CA GLU A 266 -22.69 -1.99 -29.27
C GLU A 266 -22.59 -0.90 -30.35
N ARG A 267 -23.15 -1.16 -31.55
CA ARG A 267 -23.06 -0.28 -32.71
C ARG A 267 -24.40 -0.21 -33.39
N VAL A 268 -24.70 0.95 -34.00
CA VAL A 268 -25.89 1.17 -34.79
C VAL A 268 -25.53 1.62 -36.20
N GLU A 269 -26.34 1.18 -37.18
CA GLU A 269 -26.30 1.75 -38.52
C GLU A 269 -26.95 3.13 -38.53
N TYR A 270 -26.51 4.01 -39.40
CA TYR A 270 -27.07 5.34 -39.48
C TYR A 270 -27.18 5.87 -40.91
N LEU A 271 -28.17 6.75 -41.10
CA LEU A 271 -28.36 7.52 -42.31
C LEU A 271 -28.48 9.00 -41.96
N ILE A 272 -27.72 9.85 -42.66
CA ILE A 272 -27.83 11.29 -42.54
C ILE A 272 -28.99 11.76 -43.42
N LEU A 273 -30.01 12.36 -42.82
CA LEU A 273 -31.14 12.92 -43.55
C LEU A 273 -30.69 14.29 -44.11
N LYS A 274 -30.67 14.38 -45.44
CA LYS A 274 -30.53 15.68 -46.12
C LYS A 274 -31.87 16.43 -45.98
N LYS A 275 -31.81 17.70 -45.53
CA LYS A 275 -32.95 18.60 -45.66
C LYS A 275 -33.23 18.91 -47.11
#